data_c1f86151dd7ef91b880b82c502314f10
#
_entry.id   c1f86151dd7ef91b880b82c502314f10
#
_cell.length_a   1.000
_cell.length_b   1.000
_cell.length_c   1.000
_cell.angle_alpha   90.00
_cell.angle_beta   90.00
_cell.angle_gamma   90.00
#
_symmetry.space_group_name_H-M   'P 1'
#
loop_
_entity.id
_entity.type
_entity.pdbx_description
1 polymer ?
#
loop_
_entity_poly.entity_id
_entity_poly.type
_entity_poly.pdbx_seq_one_letter_code
_entity_poly.pdbx_strand_id
1 'polypeptide(L)'
;MRTLRYLSAGLLLATSIASGQTATNHIALGDKEYVAMDAGAALKHYQAAFAEDPKNYEALWKASRSAVDLGSYERNDEMRGVYFRNAELYARRAVEANPTDAEGHFNLARALGKNALSQGPKARIKYAGDVRNQALECLKINPKHAGCLHVMGMWNAEVMRLNGFTRMMAKNFLGGKIFGSASWPEAKRYMEESVAAEPDRIVHHVDLAGVYRDTGDKAKARAEYEVAMKLPNRDFNDRHYKAEADAALRKG
;
A
#
# COMPACT_ATOMS: atom_id res chain seq x y z
N MET A 1 -2.67 -47.52 -36.80
CA MET A 1 -3.02 -46.10 -36.50
C MET A 1 -3.31 -45.93 -35.02
N ARG A 2 -2.30 -46.00 -34.14
CA ARG A 2 -2.47 -45.85 -32.66
C ARG A 2 -1.23 -45.28 -31.96
N THR A 3 -0.50 -44.33 -32.56
CA THR A 3 0.74 -43.79 -31.96
C THR A 3 0.85 -42.26 -31.98
N LEU A 4 -0.25 -41.53 -32.30
CA LEU A 4 -0.16 -40.04 -32.39
C LEU A 4 -0.87 -39.24 -31.29
N ARG A 5 -1.33 -39.87 -30.20
CA ARG A 5 -2.09 -39.16 -29.13
C ARG A 5 -1.33 -38.89 -27.83
N TYR A 6 -0.07 -39.32 -27.69
CA TYR A 6 0.69 -39.14 -26.43
C TYR A 6 1.74 -38.04 -26.48
N LEU A 7 2.02 -37.42 -27.62
CA LEU A 7 3.04 -36.38 -27.76
C LEU A 7 2.54 -34.94 -27.40
N SER A 8 1.23 -34.70 -27.47
CA SER A 8 0.68 -33.35 -27.23
C SER A 8 0.50 -33.03 -25.74
N ALA A 9 0.27 -34.02 -24.89
CA ALA A 9 0.08 -33.77 -23.44
C ALA A 9 1.43 -33.53 -22.72
N GLY A 10 2.51 -34.14 -23.16
CA GLY A 10 3.83 -33.94 -22.56
C GLY A 10 4.43 -32.54 -22.84
N LEU A 11 4.14 -32.00 -24.03
CA LEU A 11 4.68 -30.67 -24.41
C LEU A 11 4.00 -29.54 -23.67
N LEU A 12 2.70 -29.65 -23.41
CA LEU A 12 1.93 -28.66 -22.63
C LEU A 12 2.32 -28.63 -21.13
N LEU A 13 2.61 -29.78 -20.54
CA LEU A 13 3.09 -29.90 -19.17
C LEU A 13 4.52 -29.36 -19.01
N ALA A 14 5.41 -29.64 -19.97
CA ALA A 14 6.78 -29.16 -19.95
C ALA A 14 6.87 -27.60 -20.09
N THR A 15 6.03 -27.01 -20.92
CA THR A 15 5.98 -25.55 -21.08
C THR A 15 5.43 -24.86 -19.83
N SER A 16 4.41 -25.41 -19.17
CA SER A 16 3.86 -24.82 -17.94
C SER A 16 4.81 -24.91 -16.75
N ILE A 17 5.59 -25.98 -16.63
CA ILE A 17 6.63 -26.12 -15.60
C ILE A 17 7.78 -25.14 -15.85
N ALA A 18 8.22 -24.96 -17.08
CA ALA A 18 9.29 -24.04 -17.43
C ALA A 18 8.87 -22.56 -17.14
N SER A 19 7.66 -22.16 -17.51
CA SER A 19 7.13 -20.82 -17.23
C SER A 19 7.00 -20.55 -15.73
N GLY A 20 6.50 -21.52 -14.95
CA GLY A 20 6.40 -21.39 -13.50
C GLY A 20 7.77 -21.24 -12.83
N GLN A 21 8.80 -21.96 -13.29
CA GLN A 21 10.16 -21.84 -12.76
C GLN A 21 10.80 -20.49 -13.12
N THR A 22 10.55 -19.95 -14.30
CA THR A 22 11.03 -18.64 -14.74
C THR A 22 10.36 -17.54 -13.93
N ALA A 23 9.05 -17.57 -13.74
CA ALA A 23 8.32 -16.63 -12.90
C ALA A 23 8.84 -16.63 -11.46
N THR A 24 9.09 -17.79 -10.86
CA THR A 24 9.67 -17.92 -9.52
C THR A 24 11.07 -17.29 -9.45
N ASN A 25 11.91 -17.49 -10.46
CA ASN A 25 13.24 -16.86 -10.53
C ASN A 25 13.14 -15.32 -10.57
N HIS A 26 12.20 -14.79 -11.35
CA HIS A 26 11.97 -13.35 -11.39
C HIS A 26 11.45 -12.79 -10.07
N ILE A 27 10.59 -13.49 -9.34
CA ILE A 27 10.15 -13.05 -8.01
C ILE A 27 11.35 -12.97 -7.06
N ALA A 28 12.20 -14.00 -7.01
CA ALA A 28 13.39 -14.02 -6.14
C ALA A 28 14.38 -12.88 -6.49
N LEU A 29 14.59 -12.59 -7.78
CA LEU A 29 15.40 -11.46 -8.21
C LEU A 29 14.76 -10.13 -7.80
N GLY A 30 13.46 -9.98 -7.99
CA GLY A 30 12.71 -8.79 -7.54
C GLY A 30 12.81 -8.57 -6.04
N ASP A 31 12.73 -9.64 -5.24
CA ASP A 31 12.90 -9.56 -3.78
C ASP A 31 14.32 -9.10 -3.39
N LYS A 32 15.33 -9.59 -4.07
CA LYS A 32 16.71 -9.16 -3.86
C LYS A 32 16.88 -7.66 -4.13
N GLU A 33 16.36 -7.19 -5.26
CA GLU A 33 16.41 -5.76 -5.63
C GLU A 33 15.60 -4.89 -4.64
N TYR A 34 14.44 -5.39 -4.20
CA TYR A 34 13.62 -4.66 -3.22
C TYR A 34 14.34 -4.51 -1.88
N VAL A 35 14.99 -5.56 -1.38
CA VAL A 35 15.83 -5.52 -0.16
C VAL A 35 17.03 -4.58 -0.35
N ALA A 36 17.58 -4.49 -1.57
CA ALA A 36 18.62 -3.53 -1.93
C ALA A 36 18.10 -2.08 -2.05
N MET A 37 16.81 -1.85 -1.77
CA MET A 37 16.12 -0.54 -1.91
C MET A 37 16.07 -0.02 -3.36
N ASP A 38 16.09 -0.91 -4.34
CA ASP A 38 15.83 -0.59 -5.75
C ASP A 38 14.43 -1.05 -6.16
N ALA A 39 13.42 -0.23 -5.80
CA ALA A 39 12.03 -0.49 -6.15
C ALA A 39 11.79 -0.52 -7.67
N GLY A 40 12.64 0.17 -8.47
CA GLY A 40 12.54 0.21 -9.92
C GLY A 40 12.98 -1.11 -10.57
N ALA A 41 14.13 -1.64 -10.17
CA ALA A 41 14.59 -2.95 -10.61
C ALA A 41 13.66 -4.06 -10.12
N ALA A 42 13.21 -4.01 -8.85
CA ALA A 42 12.25 -4.93 -8.29
C ALA A 42 10.94 -4.97 -9.11
N LEU A 43 10.38 -3.81 -9.45
CA LEU A 43 9.15 -3.72 -10.27
C LEU A 43 9.33 -4.42 -11.63
N LYS A 44 10.45 -4.21 -12.31
CA LYS A 44 10.73 -4.86 -13.61
C LYS A 44 10.73 -6.39 -13.50
N HIS A 45 11.33 -6.92 -12.44
CA HIS A 45 11.35 -8.36 -12.19
C HIS A 45 9.95 -8.90 -11.87
N TYR A 46 9.17 -8.24 -11.02
CA TYR A 46 7.79 -8.69 -10.74
C TYR A 46 6.90 -8.59 -11.99
N GLN A 47 7.12 -7.58 -12.84
CA GLN A 47 6.43 -7.48 -14.13
C GLN A 47 6.80 -8.64 -15.06
N ALA A 48 8.06 -9.04 -15.12
CA ALA A 48 8.49 -10.20 -15.88
C ALA A 48 7.85 -11.51 -15.33
N ALA A 49 7.78 -11.66 -14.00
CA ALA A 49 7.14 -12.82 -13.38
C ALA A 49 5.66 -12.96 -13.77
N PHE A 50 4.87 -11.89 -13.73
CA PHE A 50 3.47 -12.00 -14.12
C PHE A 50 3.24 -11.91 -15.65
N ALA A 51 4.26 -11.59 -16.44
CA ALA A 51 4.20 -11.78 -17.88
C ALA A 51 4.28 -13.27 -18.25
N GLU A 52 5.08 -14.05 -17.49
CA GLU A 52 5.19 -15.51 -17.63
C GLU A 52 3.98 -16.26 -17.03
N ASP A 53 3.50 -15.77 -15.87
CA ASP A 53 2.30 -16.29 -15.18
C ASP A 53 1.35 -15.15 -14.82
N PRO A 54 0.37 -14.83 -15.69
CA PRO A 54 -0.53 -13.69 -15.51
C PRO A 54 -1.38 -13.70 -14.24
N LYS A 55 -1.52 -14.84 -13.58
CA LYS A 55 -2.26 -15.00 -12.32
C LYS A 55 -1.34 -15.16 -11.11
N ASN A 56 -0.05 -14.95 -11.26
CA ASN A 56 0.89 -15.04 -10.16
C ASN A 56 0.59 -13.99 -9.10
N TYR A 57 -0.08 -14.43 -8.05
CA TYR A 57 -0.52 -13.60 -6.95
C TYR A 57 0.63 -12.80 -6.32
N GLU A 58 1.73 -13.50 -6.04
CA GLU A 58 2.88 -12.92 -5.36
C GLU A 58 3.55 -11.81 -6.18
N ALA A 59 3.77 -12.08 -7.46
CA ALA A 59 4.32 -11.08 -8.38
C ALA A 59 3.42 -9.84 -8.51
N LEU A 60 2.11 -10.05 -8.56
CA LEU A 60 1.13 -8.97 -8.71
C LEU A 60 1.11 -8.02 -7.51
N TRP A 61 1.00 -8.53 -6.27
CA TRP A 61 0.97 -7.63 -5.12
C TRP A 61 2.34 -6.97 -4.86
N LYS A 62 3.46 -7.68 -5.11
CA LYS A 62 4.81 -7.10 -5.02
C LYS A 62 5.05 -6.02 -6.06
N ALA A 63 4.57 -6.20 -7.29
CA ALA A 63 4.61 -5.15 -8.32
C ALA A 63 3.79 -3.92 -7.92
N SER A 64 2.59 -4.13 -7.32
CA SER A 64 1.78 -3.04 -6.78
C SER A 64 2.53 -2.27 -5.70
N ARG A 65 3.15 -2.96 -4.74
CA ARG A 65 3.97 -2.37 -3.69
C ARG A 65 5.06 -1.48 -4.27
N SER A 66 5.88 -2.03 -5.17
CA SER A 66 6.99 -1.30 -5.80
C SER A 66 6.52 -0.09 -6.61
N ALA A 67 5.39 -0.21 -7.32
CA ALA A 67 4.82 0.92 -8.07
C ALA A 67 4.32 2.03 -7.12
N VAL A 68 3.70 1.70 -5.97
CA VAL A 68 3.34 2.69 -4.95
C VAL A 68 4.59 3.37 -4.39
N ASP A 69 5.66 2.62 -4.14
CA ASP A 69 6.90 3.16 -3.59
C ASP A 69 7.54 4.17 -4.54
N LEU A 70 7.61 3.84 -5.84
CA LEU A 70 8.11 4.75 -6.87
C LEU A 70 7.25 6.00 -7.02
N GLY A 71 5.93 5.84 -7.03
CA GLY A 71 5.00 6.97 -7.18
C GLY A 71 4.96 7.91 -5.97
N SER A 72 5.30 7.43 -4.76
CA SER A 72 5.10 8.20 -3.52
C SER A 72 5.92 9.50 -3.48
N TYR A 73 7.10 9.52 -4.08
CA TYR A 73 7.98 10.70 -4.14
C TYR A 73 8.38 11.10 -5.56
N GLU A 74 7.68 10.57 -6.57
CA GLU A 74 7.85 11.01 -7.96
C GLU A 74 7.41 12.47 -8.10
N ARG A 75 8.31 13.31 -8.63
CA ARG A 75 8.09 14.75 -8.79
C ARG A 75 7.27 15.10 -10.03
N ASN A 76 7.36 14.27 -11.06
CA ASN A 76 6.55 14.44 -12.25
C ASN A 76 5.13 13.92 -12.00
N ASP A 77 4.14 14.80 -12.04
CA ASP A 77 2.74 14.49 -11.74
C ASP A 77 2.14 13.44 -12.68
N GLU A 78 2.53 13.45 -13.95
CA GLU A 78 2.07 12.47 -14.93
C GLU A 78 2.63 11.09 -14.62
N MET A 79 3.94 10.99 -14.39
CA MET A 79 4.61 9.74 -14.02
C MET A 79 4.10 9.21 -12.69
N ARG A 80 3.91 10.08 -11.69
CA ARG A 80 3.29 9.71 -10.42
C ARG A 80 1.91 9.09 -10.63
N GLY A 81 1.10 9.69 -11.49
CA GLY A 81 -0.21 9.16 -11.86
C GLY A 81 -0.13 7.80 -12.56
N VAL A 82 0.87 7.60 -13.43
CA VAL A 82 1.13 6.30 -14.08
C VAL A 82 1.45 5.22 -13.04
N TYR A 83 2.37 5.50 -12.11
CA TYR A 83 2.73 4.55 -11.06
C TYR A 83 1.53 4.14 -10.21
N PHE A 84 0.70 5.10 -9.76
CA PHE A 84 -0.44 4.76 -8.90
C PHE A 84 -1.56 4.04 -9.65
N ARG A 85 -1.82 4.36 -10.91
CA ARG A 85 -2.77 3.59 -11.74
C ARG A 85 -2.29 2.15 -11.97
N ASN A 86 -1.00 1.97 -12.26
CA ASN A 86 -0.43 0.63 -12.42
C ASN A 86 -0.47 -0.15 -11.11
N ALA A 87 -0.15 0.48 -9.98
CA ALA A 87 -0.25 -0.13 -8.66
C ALA A 87 -1.67 -0.63 -8.37
N GLU A 88 -2.69 0.20 -8.64
CA GLU A 88 -4.10 -0.19 -8.50
C GLU A 88 -4.45 -1.37 -9.40
N LEU A 89 -4.04 -1.34 -10.68
CA LEU A 89 -4.30 -2.42 -11.61
C LEU A 89 -3.69 -3.76 -11.12
N TYR A 90 -2.43 -3.74 -10.70
CA TYR A 90 -1.75 -4.94 -10.22
C TYR A 90 -2.40 -5.47 -8.93
N ALA A 91 -2.73 -4.59 -7.98
CA ALA A 91 -3.37 -4.99 -6.74
C ALA A 91 -4.79 -5.57 -6.97
N ARG A 92 -5.59 -5.02 -7.90
CA ARG A 92 -6.89 -5.59 -8.25
C ARG A 92 -6.75 -7.00 -8.80
N ARG A 93 -5.78 -7.22 -9.68
CA ARG A 93 -5.47 -8.55 -10.21
C ARG A 93 -4.96 -9.50 -9.10
N ALA A 94 -4.20 -9.00 -8.13
CA ALA A 94 -3.77 -9.81 -7.00
C ALA A 94 -4.97 -10.26 -6.15
N VAL A 95 -5.89 -9.37 -5.79
CA VAL A 95 -7.12 -9.74 -5.06
C VAL A 95 -7.99 -10.71 -5.85
N GLU A 96 -8.08 -10.55 -7.19
CA GLU A 96 -8.79 -11.48 -8.05
C GLU A 96 -8.13 -12.87 -8.07
N ALA A 97 -6.78 -12.92 -8.06
CA ALA A 97 -6.04 -14.17 -8.06
C ALA A 97 -6.09 -14.91 -6.71
N ASN A 98 -6.07 -14.18 -5.60
CA ASN A 98 -6.19 -14.74 -4.25
C ASN A 98 -6.95 -13.77 -3.31
N PRO A 99 -8.28 -13.87 -3.22
CA PRO A 99 -9.11 -13.01 -2.38
C PRO A 99 -9.04 -13.34 -0.88
N THR A 100 -8.33 -14.40 -0.50
CA THR A 100 -8.26 -14.87 0.90
C THR A 100 -6.95 -14.53 1.59
N ASP A 101 -6.07 -13.79 0.93
CA ASP A 101 -4.80 -13.34 1.50
C ASP A 101 -4.82 -11.82 1.77
N ALA A 102 -4.27 -11.43 2.93
CA ALA A 102 -4.30 -10.05 3.40
C ALA A 102 -3.47 -9.09 2.56
N GLU A 103 -2.34 -9.55 1.98
CA GLU A 103 -1.42 -8.69 1.22
C GLU A 103 -2.04 -8.10 -0.04
N GLY A 104 -2.87 -8.87 -0.77
CA GLY A 104 -3.59 -8.37 -1.94
C GLY A 104 -4.52 -7.21 -1.57
N HIS A 105 -5.31 -7.38 -0.53
CA HIS A 105 -6.22 -6.35 -0.01
C HIS A 105 -5.47 -5.14 0.54
N PHE A 106 -4.38 -5.35 1.28
CA PHE A 106 -3.51 -4.28 1.77
C PHE A 106 -2.97 -3.43 0.63
N ASN A 107 -2.35 -4.05 -0.36
CA ASN A 107 -1.75 -3.33 -1.47
C ASN A 107 -2.80 -2.61 -2.32
N LEU A 108 -4.01 -3.17 -2.45
CA LEU A 108 -5.12 -2.49 -3.12
C LEU A 108 -5.59 -1.26 -2.34
N ALA A 109 -5.78 -1.38 -1.02
CA ALA A 109 -6.15 -0.25 -0.17
C ALA A 109 -5.10 0.88 -0.24
N ARG A 110 -3.82 0.51 -0.18
CA ARG A 110 -2.68 1.44 -0.27
C ARG A 110 -2.63 2.14 -1.63
N ALA A 111 -2.76 1.39 -2.73
CA ALA A 111 -2.75 1.94 -4.09
C ALA A 111 -3.91 2.90 -4.34
N LEU A 112 -5.13 2.52 -3.96
CA LEU A 112 -6.32 3.37 -4.03
C LEU A 112 -6.16 4.65 -3.21
N GLY A 113 -5.64 4.55 -1.99
CA GLY A 113 -5.38 5.69 -1.11
C GLY A 113 -4.37 6.67 -1.72
N LYS A 114 -3.22 6.19 -2.18
CA LYS A 114 -2.19 7.03 -2.83
C LYS A 114 -2.70 7.66 -4.12
N ASN A 115 -3.43 6.90 -4.94
CA ASN A 115 -4.06 7.43 -6.16
C ASN A 115 -5.07 8.54 -5.83
N ALA A 116 -5.92 8.35 -4.83
CA ALA A 116 -6.88 9.35 -4.38
C ALA A 116 -6.21 10.64 -3.87
N LEU A 117 -5.16 10.50 -3.05
CA LEU A 117 -4.42 11.63 -2.49
C LEU A 117 -3.74 12.46 -3.59
N SER A 118 -3.21 11.80 -4.65
CA SER A 118 -2.56 12.48 -5.77
C SER A 118 -3.51 13.29 -6.66
N GLN A 119 -4.80 12.95 -6.67
CA GLN A 119 -5.82 13.59 -7.52
C GLN A 119 -6.64 14.67 -6.80
N GLY A 120 -6.47 14.84 -5.49
CA GLY A 120 -7.13 15.88 -4.71
C GLY A 120 -8.48 15.50 -4.10
N PRO A 121 -9.24 16.49 -3.53
CA PRO A 121 -10.36 16.21 -2.63
C PRO A 121 -11.52 15.40 -3.23
N LYS A 122 -11.87 15.63 -4.49
CA LYS A 122 -12.96 14.86 -5.16
C LYS A 122 -12.61 13.38 -5.27
N ALA A 123 -11.37 13.06 -5.62
CA ALA A 123 -10.90 11.69 -5.72
C ALA A 123 -10.83 11.03 -4.34
N ARG A 124 -10.39 11.74 -3.30
CA ARG A 124 -10.40 11.23 -1.92
C ARG A 124 -11.79 10.77 -1.50
N ILE A 125 -12.83 11.54 -1.82
CA ILE A 125 -14.21 11.17 -1.52
C ILE A 125 -14.64 9.95 -2.35
N LYS A 126 -14.34 9.95 -3.66
CA LYS A 126 -14.69 8.86 -4.57
C LYS A 126 -14.11 7.50 -4.13
N TYR A 127 -12.84 7.48 -3.75
CA TYR A 127 -12.13 6.24 -3.40
C TYR A 127 -12.23 5.86 -1.92
N ALA A 128 -12.73 6.76 -1.04
CA ALA A 128 -12.72 6.53 0.40
C ALA A 128 -13.43 5.25 0.83
N GLY A 129 -14.56 4.90 0.18
CA GLY A 129 -15.29 3.67 0.42
C GLY A 129 -14.46 2.43 0.10
N ASP A 130 -13.85 2.43 -1.08
CA ASP A 130 -13.06 1.29 -1.54
C ASP A 130 -11.79 1.09 -0.69
N VAL A 131 -11.07 2.18 -0.35
CA VAL A 131 -9.91 2.13 0.55
C VAL A 131 -10.29 1.48 1.88
N ARG A 132 -11.36 1.98 2.51
CA ARG A 132 -11.85 1.45 3.79
C ARG A 132 -12.25 -0.02 3.68
N ASN A 133 -13.00 -0.38 2.66
CA ASN A 133 -13.48 -1.75 2.48
C ASN A 133 -12.32 -2.72 2.29
N GLN A 134 -11.33 -2.39 1.46
CA GLN A 134 -10.17 -3.25 1.25
C GLN A 134 -9.32 -3.38 2.52
N ALA A 135 -9.12 -2.29 3.27
CA ALA A 135 -8.40 -2.35 4.54
C ALA A 135 -9.15 -3.20 5.58
N LEU A 136 -10.48 -3.15 5.61
CA LEU A 136 -11.28 -3.98 6.51
C LEU A 136 -11.28 -5.47 6.10
N GLU A 137 -11.33 -5.81 4.81
CA GLU A 137 -11.17 -7.20 4.36
C GLU A 137 -9.78 -7.74 4.75
N CYS A 138 -8.73 -6.95 4.59
CA CYS A 138 -7.40 -7.30 5.07
C CYS A 138 -7.41 -7.58 6.60
N LEU A 139 -7.99 -6.70 7.40
CA LEU A 139 -8.06 -6.86 8.87
C LEU A 139 -8.97 -8.02 9.31
N LYS A 140 -9.95 -8.39 8.51
CA LYS A 140 -10.78 -9.57 8.75
C LYS A 140 -9.98 -10.87 8.57
N ILE A 141 -9.07 -10.89 7.59
CA ILE A 141 -8.15 -12.02 7.34
C ILE A 141 -7.03 -12.04 8.38
N ASN A 142 -6.38 -10.89 8.61
CA ASN A 142 -5.31 -10.72 9.59
C ASN A 142 -5.58 -9.47 10.47
N PRO A 143 -6.20 -9.63 11.65
CA PRO A 143 -6.55 -8.51 12.53
C PRO A 143 -5.37 -7.68 13.04
N LYS A 144 -4.13 -8.21 12.95
CA LYS A 144 -2.90 -7.53 13.38
C LYS A 144 -2.02 -7.09 12.22
N HIS A 145 -2.55 -7.06 11.01
CA HIS A 145 -1.80 -6.62 9.83
C HIS A 145 -1.45 -5.13 9.95
N ALA A 146 -0.20 -4.83 10.26
CA ALA A 146 0.26 -3.47 10.57
C ALA A 146 -0.06 -2.47 9.46
N GLY A 147 0.19 -2.84 8.19
CA GLY A 147 -0.12 -2.00 7.04
C GLY A 147 -1.61 -1.68 6.90
N CYS A 148 -2.52 -2.62 7.21
CA CYS A 148 -3.96 -2.37 7.13
C CYS A 148 -4.47 -1.54 8.30
N LEU A 149 -3.92 -1.72 9.50
CA LEU A 149 -4.12 -0.82 10.64
C LEU A 149 -3.67 0.60 10.29
N HIS A 150 -2.48 0.76 9.70
CA HIS A 150 -1.98 2.04 9.21
C HIS A 150 -2.93 2.67 8.18
N VAL A 151 -3.38 1.93 7.17
CA VAL A 151 -4.34 2.46 6.18
C VAL A 151 -5.63 2.92 6.84
N MET A 152 -6.17 2.17 7.82
CA MET A 152 -7.37 2.58 8.55
C MET A 152 -7.14 3.83 9.41
N GLY A 153 -5.99 3.94 10.06
CA GLY A 153 -5.60 5.14 10.80
C GLY A 153 -5.54 6.38 9.91
N MET A 154 -4.84 6.26 8.78
CA MET A 154 -4.74 7.34 7.79
C MET A 154 -6.07 7.66 7.13
N TRP A 155 -6.91 6.66 6.84
CA TRP A 155 -8.25 6.88 6.31
C TRP A 155 -9.09 7.76 7.26
N ASN A 156 -9.08 7.45 8.56
CA ASN A 156 -9.77 8.26 9.57
C ASN A 156 -9.20 9.68 9.60
N ALA A 157 -7.88 9.83 9.65
CA ALA A 157 -7.22 11.15 9.69
C ALA A 157 -7.54 11.99 8.44
N GLU A 158 -7.46 11.41 7.25
CA GLU A 158 -7.75 12.13 5.98
C GLU A 158 -9.22 12.59 5.90
N VAL A 159 -10.16 11.78 6.35
CA VAL A 159 -11.57 12.18 6.44
C VAL A 159 -11.74 13.34 7.44
N MET A 160 -11.06 13.29 8.59
CA MET A 160 -11.11 14.34 9.60
C MET A 160 -10.41 15.63 9.17
N ARG A 161 -9.40 15.56 8.28
CA ARG A 161 -8.72 16.72 7.67
C ARG A 161 -9.58 17.43 6.61
N LEU A 162 -10.62 16.78 6.07
CA LEU A 162 -11.57 17.48 5.22
C LEU A 162 -12.24 18.61 5.99
N ASN A 163 -12.39 19.79 5.37
CA ASN A 163 -13.13 20.87 6.00
C ASN A 163 -14.59 20.46 6.29
N GLY A 164 -15.21 21.07 7.29
CA GLY A 164 -16.54 20.70 7.78
C GLY A 164 -17.61 20.66 6.70
N PHE A 165 -17.58 21.60 5.74
CA PHE A 165 -18.50 21.65 4.62
C PHE A 165 -18.31 20.46 3.66
N THR A 166 -17.07 20.18 3.23
CA THR A 166 -16.75 19.04 2.35
C THR A 166 -17.12 17.71 3.02
N ARG A 167 -16.85 17.56 4.31
CA ARG A 167 -17.21 16.38 5.09
C ARG A 167 -18.73 16.21 5.21
N MET A 168 -19.46 17.30 5.44
CA MET A 168 -20.93 17.29 5.44
C MET A 168 -21.51 16.89 4.08
N MET A 169 -20.97 17.45 3.00
CA MET A 169 -21.37 17.08 1.63
C MET A 169 -21.09 15.61 1.33
N ALA A 170 -19.89 15.13 1.68
CA ALA A 170 -19.52 13.71 1.53
C ALA A 170 -20.50 12.81 2.32
N LYS A 171 -20.82 13.17 3.56
CA LYS A 171 -21.77 12.45 4.40
C LYS A 171 -23.18 12.38 3.82
N ASN A 172 -23.67 13.44 3.21
CA ASN A 172 -25.07 13.54 2.79
C ASN A 172 -25.31 13.08 1.36
N PHE A 173 -24.33 13.21 0.46
CA PHE A 173 -24.54 13.04 -0.99
C PHE A 173 -23.71 11.95 -1.66
N LEU A 174 -22.65 11.42 -1.01
CA LEU A 174 -21.67 10.54 -1.65
C LEU A 174 -21.49 9.18 -0.95
N GLY A 175 -22.56 8.62 -0.39
CA GLY A 175 -22.52 7.32 0.31
C GLY A 175 -22.23 7.46 1.82
N GLY A 176 -22.62 8.50 2.37
CA GLY A 176 -22.58 9.19 3.66
C GLY A 176 -22.32 8.45 4.94
N LYS A 177 -22.79 7.23 5.12
CA LYS A 177 -22.64 6.54 6.42
C LYS A 177 -21.18 6.25 6.78
N ILE A 178 -20.34 5.96 5.79
CA ILE A 178 -18.92 5.63 6.02
C ILE A 178 -18.13 6.84 6.56
N PHE A 179 -18.39 8.06 6.06
CA PHE A 179 -17.70 9.27 6.53
C PHE A 179 -18.10 9.67 7.95
N GLY A 180 -19.30 9.26 8.39
CA GLY A 180 -19.78 9.50 9.75
C GLY A 180 -19.09 8.63 10.81
N SER A 181 -18.42 7.55 10.42
CA SER A 181 -17.66 6.69 11.33
C SER A 181 -16.23 7.14 11.57
N ALA A 182 -15.72 8.07 10.76
CA ALA A 182 -14.35 8.59 10.92
C ALA A 182 -14.24 9.52 12.13
N SER A 183 -13.17 9.35 12.89
CA SER A 183 -12.89 10.17 14.07
C SER A 183 -11.40 10.23 14.39
N TRP A 184 -10.96 11.27 15.09
CA TRP A 184 -9.59 11.37 15.59
C TRP A 184 -9.24 10.27 16.61
N PRO A 185 -10.14 9.85 17.54
CA PRO A 185 -9.87 8.70 18.39
C PRO A 185 -9.57 7.41 17.61
N GLU A 186 -10.36 7.10 16.58
CA GLU A 186 -10.11 5.94 15.73
C GLU A 186 -8.81 6.07 14.92
N ALA A 187 -8.50 7.28 14.40
CA ALA A 187 -7.23 7.54 13.74
C ALA A 187 -6.04 7.18 14.65
N LYS A 188 -6.07 7.70 15.90
CA LYS A 188 -5.03 7.40 16.89
C LYS A 188 -4.94 5.91 17.20
N ARG A 189 -6.07 5.28 17.55
CA ARG A 189 -6.11 3.86 17.91
C ARG A 189 -5.49 2.99 16.83
N TYR A 190 -5.94 3.12 15.58
CA TYR A 190 -5.43 2.33 14.48
C TYR A 190 -3.93 2.59 14.20
N MET A 191 -3.48 3.83 14.30
CA MET A 191 -2.06 4.16 14.12
C MET A 191 -1.19 3.63 15.26
N GLU A 192 -1.63 3.73 16.52
CA GLU A 192 -0.96 3.16 17.68
C GLU A 192 -0.87 1.63 17.58
N GLU A 193 -1.95 0.96 17.17
CA GLU A 193 -1.96 -0.49 16.91
C GLU A 193 -1.02 -0.88 15.75
N SER A 194 -0.92 -0.04 14.70
CA SER A 194 0.00 -0.26 13.59
C SER A 194 1.46 -0.19 14.04
N VAL A 195 1.82 0.83 14.83
CA VAL A 195 3.17 0.95 15.42
C VAL A 195 3.46 -0.22 16.36
N ALA A 196 2.49 -0.62 17.18
CA ALA A 196 2.66 -1.77 18.08
C ALA A 196 2.88 -3.10 17.33
N ALA A 197 2.26 -3.27 16.14
CA ALA A 197 2.41 -4.46 15.32
C ALA A 197 3.75 -4.50 14.55
N GLU A 198 4.25 -3.35 14.08
CA GLU A 198 5.55 -3.21 13.39
C GLU A 198 6.29 -1.97 13.89
N PRO A 199 6.97 -2.06 15.08
CA PRO A 199 7.58 -0.90 15.73
C PRO A 199 8.86 -0.39 15.06
N ASP A 200 9.35 -1.06 14.06
CA ASP A 200 10.55 -0.68 13.30
C ASP A 200 10.24 -0.09 11.91
N ARG A 201 8.95 0.16 11.63
CA ARG A 201 8.49 0.79 10.38
C ARG A 201 8.45 2.30 10.51
N ILE A 202 9.41 2.99 9.87
CA ILE A 202 9.56 4.46 9.96
C ILE A 202 8.28 5.20 9.56
N VAL A 203 7.61 4.79 8.49
CA VAL A 203 6.37 5.43 8.03
C VAL A 203 5.25 5.40 9.08
N HIS A 204 5.14 4.33 9.86
CA HIS A 204 4.11 4.23 10.90
C HIS A 204 4.32 5.29 11.99
N HIS A 205 5.56 5.49 12.44
CA HIS A 205 5.90 6.53 13.41
C HIS A 205 5.68 7.95 12.86
N VAL A 206 6.11 8.20 11.63
CA VAL A 206 5.97 9.53 11.00
C VAL A 206 4.48 9.91 10.84
N ASP A 207 3.65 8.97 10.38
CA ASP A 207 2.24 9.23 10.19
C ASP A 207 1.46 9.29 11.52
N LEU A 208 1.84 8.48 12.54
CA LEU A 208 1.30 8.60 13.89
C LEU A 208 1.65 9.96 14.51
N ALA A 209 2.89 10.41 14.35
CA ALA A 209 3.30 11.76 14.77
C ALA A 209 2.45 12.85 14.09
N GLY A 210 2.16 12.69 12.81
CA GLY A 210 1.24 13.55 12.07
C GLY A 210 -0.16 13.60 12.70
N VAL A 211 -0.71 12.45 13.08
CA VAL A 211 -2.03 12.35 13.75
C VAL A 211 -2.00 12.99 15.14
N TYR A 212 -0.95 12.79 15.94
CA TYR A 212 -0.79 13.47 17.22
C TYR A 212 -0.70 14.99 17.08
N ARG A 213 0.08 15.46 16.09
CA ARG A 213 0.17 16.91 15.79
C ARG A 213 -1.20 17.51 15.43
N ASP A 214 -1.95 16.85 14.56
CA ASP A 214 -3.28 17.31 14.10
C ASP A 214 -4.30 17.33 15.24
N THR A 215 -4.07 16.55 16.29
CA THR A 215 -4.91 16.50 17.49
C THR A 215 -4.35 17.29 18.68
N GLY A 216 -3.25 18.04 18.47
CA GLY A 216 -2.69 18.96 19.47
C GLY A 216 -1.72 18.31 20.48
N ASP A 217 -1.46 17.00 20.37
CA ASP A 217 -0.50 16.30 21.27
C ASP A 217 0.93 16.44 20.73
N LYS A 218 1.48 17.65 20.88
CA LYS A 218 2.81 17.97 20.36
C LYS A 218 3.93 17.13 21.00
N ALA A 219 3.77 16.78 22.27
CA ALA A 219 4.79 15.99 22.97
C ALA A 219 4.90 14.58 22.41
N LYS A 220 3.76 13.90 22.20
CA LYS A 220 3.74 12.58 21.56
C LYS A 220 4.19 12.64 20.10
N ALA A 221 3.75 13.66 19.35
CA ALA A 221 4.19 13.85 17.97
C ALA A 221 5.72 13.94 17.88
N ARG A 222 6.34 14.73 18.76
CA ARG A 222 7.80 14.86 18.83
C ARG A 222 8.47 13.54 19.15
N ALA A 223 7.96 12.80 20.13
CA ALA A 223 8.52 11.51 20.52
C ALA A 223 8.52 10.49 19.34
N GLU A 224 7.43 10.40 18.59
CA GLU A 224 7.34 9.51 17.43
C GLU A 224 8.30 9.92 16.29
N TYR A 225 8.45 11.21 16.01
CA TYR A 225 9.46 11.68 15.05
C TYR A 225 10.89 11.33 15.50
N GLU A 226 11.20 11.47 16.79
CA GLU A 226 12.51 11.10 17.34
C GLU A 226 12.79 9.60 17.25
N VAL A 227 11.75 8.75 17.41
CA VAL A 227 11.86 7.30 17.15
C VAL A 227 12.15 7.06 15.67
N ALA A 228 11.37 7.64 14.77
CA ALA A 228 11.56 7.49 13.33
C ALA A 228 12.99 7.84 12.88
N MET A 229 13.59 8.89 13.47
CA MET A 229 14.98 9.30 13.15
C MET A 229 16.02 8.28 13.56
N LYS A 230 15.79 7.54 14.66
CA LYS A 230 16.74 6.54 15.21
C LYS A 230 16.69 5.19 14.50
N LEU A 231 15.56 4.82 13.91
CA LEU A 231 15.39 3.54 13.23
C LEU A 231 16.31 3.41 12.00
N PRO A 232 16.82 2.23 11.66
CA PRO A 232 17.55 2.01 10.42
C PRO A 232 16.62 2.09 9.22
N ASN A 233 17.13 2.55 8.06
CA ASN A 233 16.37 2.47 6.81
C ASN A 233 16.24 1.01 6.38
N ARG A 234 15.02 0.59 6.07
CA ARG A 234 14.66 -0.76 5.60
C ARG A 234 13.85 -0.75 4.32
N ASP A 235 13.17 0.37 4.04
CA ASP A 235 12.31 0.55 2.88
C ASP A 235 12.83 1.63 1.96
N PHE A 236 12.45 1.52 0.69
CA PHE A 236 12.84 2.45 -0.38
C PHE A 236 12.59 3.93 -0.02
N ASN A 237 11.48 4.22 0.65
CA ASN A 237 11.06 5.58 0.97
C ASN A 237 11.50 6.08 2.37
N ASP A 238 12.22 5.30 3.15
CA ASP A 238 12.56 5.66 4.54
C ASP A 238 13.38 6.94 4.67
N ARG A 239 14.26 7.21 3.69
CA ARG A 239 15.02 8.47 3.66
C ARG A 239 14.11 9.69 3.54
N HIS A 240 13.02 9.58 2.79
CA HIS A 240 12.04 10.65 2.64
C HIS A 240 11.23 10.84 3.93
N TYR A 241 10.77 9.76 4.54
CA TYR A 241 10.07 9.82 5.83
C TYR A 241 10.94 10.42 6.94
N LYS A 242 12.23 10.08 7.00
CA LYS A 242 13.17 10.75 7.92
C LYS A 242 13.36 12.22 7.63
N ALA A 243 13.41 12.62 6.36
CA ALA A 243 13.49 14.03 6.01
C ALA A 243 12.23 14.80 6.44
N GLU A 244 11.05 14.18 6.35
CA GLU A 244 9.79 14.75 6.87
C GLU A 244 9.82 14.89 8.41
N ALA A 245 10.30 13.83 9.11
CA ALA A 245 10.44 13.86 10.57
C ALA A 245 11.42 14.94 11.03
N ASP A 246 12.59 15.05 10.40
CA ASP A 246 13.59 16.09 10.69
C ASP A 246 13.03 17.51 10.47
N ALA A 247 12.34 17.70 9.34
CA ALA A 247 11.70 19.00 9.07
C ALA A 247 10.60 19.35 10.09
N ALA A 248 9.86 18.35 10.59
CA ALA A 248 8.86 18.56 11.63
C ALA A 248 9.49 18.90 12.99
N LEU A 249 10.57 18.19 13.37
CA LEU A 249 11.31 18.43 14.60
C LEU A 249 11.96 19.82 14.68
N ARG A 250 12.41 20.36 13.54
CA ARG A 250 12.99 21.72 13.46
C ARG A 250 11.97 22.84 13.57
N LYS A 251 10.69 22.57 13.28
CA LYS A 251 9.62 23.57 13.35
C LYS A 251 8.98 23.72 14.72
N GLY A 252 9.36 22.88 15.69
CA GLY A 252 8.89 22.94 17.08
C GLY A 252 7.73 22.06 17.37
#